data_d1a67c184696ac6c2f740ac41289eeb2
#
_entry.id   d1a67c184696ac6c2f740ac41289eeb2
#
_cell.length_a   1.000
_cell.length_b   1.000
_cell.length_c   1.000
_cell.angle_alpha   90.00
_cell.angle_beta   90.00
_cell.angle_gamma   90.00
#
_symmetry.space_group_name_H-M   'P 1'
#
loop_
_entity.id
_entity.type
_entity.pdbx_description
1 polymer ?
#
loop_
_entity_poly.entity_id
_entity_poly.type
_entity_poly.pdbx_seq_one_letter_code
_entity_poly.pdbx_strand_id
1 'polypeptide(L)'
;MPQEFPAIRLVALDLDGTLLNREGHVTPRTRAALQAAVDKGVYIVPATGRPLASLPPEVAQLPGIRYVITCNGAAVWDLGADPVGAVYSRYSNAKEHRTSTPVCLLHSLMPVETAREAFAVCESCHADLRIFSDGYACTDAHSIALAAARAAQKDSTEARQPNDGRFTILRDAAEWMSRNAFAIEKLCVFFEDPQQAAAALPRFYAVPGVEVVQGSPKNVEVTAAGVDKGEAL
;
A
#
# COMPACT_ATOMS: atom_id res chain seq x y z
N MET A 1 14.45 38.80 -16.59
CA MET A 1 13.71 37.84 -17.45
C MET A 1 12.89 36.96 -16.55
N PRO A 2 11.61 36.73 -16.78
CA PRO A 2 10.87 35.74 -16.03
C PRO A 2 11.51 34.38 -16.29
N GLN A 3 11.78 33.64 -15.22
CA GLN A 3 12.31 32.28 -15.30
C GLN A 3 11.20 31.40 -15.88
N GLU A 4 11.36 30.93 -17.12
CA GLU A 4 10.45 29.94 -17.72
C GLU A 4 10.68 28.61 -17.01
N PHE A 5 9.72 28.21 -16.17
CA PHE A 5 9.70 26.88 -15.60
C PHE A 5 9.33 25.85 -16.69
N PRO A 6 9.97 24.68 -16.72
CA PRO A 6 9.57 23.63 -17.64
C PRO A 6 8.10 23.26 -17.41
N ALA A 7 7.38 22.94 -18.49
CA ALA A 7 5.99 22.52 -18.39
C ALA A 7 5.89 21.24 -17.55
N ILE A 8 5.03 21.26 -16.53
CA ILE A 8 4.72 20.08 -15.70
C ILE A 8 3.99 19.08 -16.59
N ARG A 9 4.52 17.86 -16.70
CA ARG A 9 3.95 16.78 -17.49
C ARG A 9 3.38 15.64 -16.65
N LEU A 10 3.79 15.54 -15.39
CA LEU A 10 3.36 14.52 -14.45
C LEU A 10 3.23 15.13 -13.04
N VAL A 11 2.20 14.70 -12.32
CA VAL A 11 1.99 15.00 -10.89
C VAL A 11 1.83 13.68 -10.14
N ALA A 12 2.77 13.38 -9.27
CA ALA A 12 2.66 12.27 -8.33
C ALA A 12 1.98 12.75 -7.03
N LEU A 13 1.02 11.99 -6.53
CA LEU A 13 0.20 12.38 -5.38
C LEU A 13 0.16 11.23 -4.35
N ASP A 14 0.57 11.54 -3.12
CA ASP A 14 0.28 10.65 -2.00
C ASP A 14 -1.23 10.61 -1.74
N LEU A 15 -1.71 9.52 -1.15
CA LEU A 15 -3.14 9.31 -0.90
C LEU A 15 -3.56 9.84 0.47
N ASP A 16 -3.03 9.23 1.53
CA ASP A 16 -3.53 9.41 2.89
C ASP A 16 -3.09 10.77 3.47
N GLY A 17 -4.05 11.67 3.68
CA GLY A 17 -3.75 13.03 4.14
C GLY A 17 -3.31 14.01 3.06
N THR A 18 -3.27 13.60 1.78
CA THR A 18 -2.92 14.44 0.63
C THR A 18 -4.07 14.48 -0.38
N LEU A 19 -4.26 13.41 -1.17
CA LEU A 19 -5.35 13.31 -2.14
C LEU A 19 -6.69 13.00 -1.46
N LEU A 20 -6.66 12.16 -0.44
CA LEU A 20 -7.81 11.80 0.39
C LEU A 20 -7.89 12.74 1.60
N ASN A 21 -9.09 13.24 1.88
CA ASN A 21 -9.38 14.00 3.09
C ASN A 21 -9.39 13.08 4.34
N ARG A 22 -9.71 13.65 5.51
CA ARG A 22 -9.73 12.89 6.78
C ARG A 22 -10.78 11.78 6.82
N GLU A 23 -11.85 11.93 6.03
CA GLU A 23 -12.93 10.95 5.87
C GLU A 23 -12.58 9.87 4.83
N GLY A 24 -11.41 9.96 4.17
CA GLY A 24 -10.96 8.99 3.17
C GLY A 24 -11.53 9.23 1.77
N HIS A 25 -12.03 10.42 1.47
CA HIS A 25 -12.67 10.79 0.20
C HIS A 25 -11.91 11.85 -0.58
N VAL A 26 -12.04 11.82 -1.90
CA VAL A 26 -11.56 12.89 -2.79
C VAL A 26 -12.61 13.99 -2.89
N THR A 27 -12.24 15.23 -2.53
CA THR A 27 -13.19 16.32 -2.57
C THR A 27 -13.59 16.70 -4.00
N PRO A 28 -14.79 17.27 -4.24
CA PRO A 28 -15.19 17.75 -5.57
C PRO A 28 -14.20 18.79 -6.15
N ARG A 29 -13.62 19.65 -5.29
CA ARG A 29 -12.62 20.64 -5.70
C ARG A 29 -11.32 19.97 -6.18
N THR A 30 -10.85 18.96 -5.47
CA THR A 30 -9.67 18.18 -5.86
C THR A 30 -9.92 17.47 -7.19
N ARG A 31 -11.08 16.83 -7.34
CA ARG A 31 -11.46 16.16 -8.60
C ARG A 31 -11.48 17.12 -9.79
N ALA A 32 -12.05 18.31 -9.63
CA ALA A 32 -12.07 19.32 -10.68
C ALA A 32 -10.67 19.83 -11.05
N ALA A 33 -9.78 20.00 -10.06
CA ALA A 33 -8.39 20.41 -10.30
C ALA A 33 -7.60 19.32 -11.06
N LEU A 34 -7.80 18.04 -10.73
CA LEU A 34 -7.19 16.92 -11.45
C LEU A 34 -7.69 16.83 -12.89
N GLN A 35 -9.01 17.02 -13.11
CA GLN A 35 -9.56 17.06 -14.46
C GLN A 35 -8.90 18.18 -15.28
N ALA A 36 -8.79 19.38 -14.75
CA ALA A 36 -8.14 20.50 -15.43
C ALA A 36 -6.66 20.27 -15.74
N ALA A 37 -5.95 19.47 -14.93
CA ALA A 37 -4.58 19.05 -15.20
C ALA A 37 -4.53 18.00 -16.35
N VAL A 38 -5.43 17.02 -16.31
CA VAL A 38 -5.56 16.00 -17.37
C VAL A 38 -5.89 16.62 -18.73
N ASP A 39 -6.79 17.62 -18.74
CA ASP A 39 -7.17 18.36 -19.96
C ASP A 39 -5.99 19.11 -20.60
N LYS A 40 -4.93 19.39 -19.80
CA LYS A 40 -3.65 19.96 -20.26
C LYS A 40 -2.60 18.92 -20.62
N GLY A 41 -2.96 17.63 -20.61
CA GLY A 41 -2.05 16.53 -20.93
C GLY A 41 -1.11 16.14 -19.78
N VAL A 42 -1.42 16.50 -18.54
CA VAL A 42 -0.63 16.13 -17.35
C VAL A 42 -1.04 14.75 -16.87
N TYR A 43 -0.07 13.86 -16.69
CA TYR A 43 -0.29 12.55 -16.08
C TYR A 43 -0.52 12.70 -14.57
N ILE A 44 -1.52 12.00 -14.04
CA ILE A 44 -1.79 11.92 -12.60
C ILE A 44 -1.44 10.52 -12.12
N VAL A 45 -0.48 10.43 -11.19
CA VAL A 45 0.05 9.16 -10.68
C VAL A 45 -0.12 9.13 -9.16
N PRO A 46 -1.09 8.37 -8.62
CA PRO A 46 -1.13 8.09 -7.19
C PRO A 46 0.11 7.32 -6.75
N ALA A 47 0.73 7.73 -5.63
CA ALA A 47 1.91 7.10 -5.06
C ALA A 47 1.68 6.83 -3.56
N THR A 48 1.48 5.56 -3.20
CA THR A 48 0.97 5.18 -1.88
C THR A 48 1.78 4.07 -1.21
N GLY A 49 1.71 4.01 0.11
CA GLY A 49 2.17 2.86 0.89
C GLY A 49 1.23 1.65 0.83
N ARG A 50 0.04 1.78 0.25
CA ARG A 50 -0.93 0.69 0.12
C ARG A 50 -0.54 -0.28 -0.99
N PRO A 51 -0.90 -1.58 -0.89
CA PRO A 51 -0.85 -2.50 -2.03
C PRO A 51 -2.00 -2.19 -3.00
N LEU A 52 -1.91 -2.70 -4.23
CA LEU A 52 -2.92 -2.44 -5.26
C LEU A 52 -4.34 -2.85 -4.81
N ALA A 53 -4.49 -4.00 -4.17
CA ALA A 53 -5.77 -4.48 -3.60
C ALA A 53 -6.39 -3.52 -2.56
N SER A 54 -5.61 -2.61 -1.98
CA SER A 54 -6.09 -1.63 -1.00
C SER A 54 -6.23 -0.22 -1.56
N LEU A 55 -6.05 -0.04 -2.87
CA LEU A 55 -6.33 1.24 -3.54
C LEU A 55 -7.85 1.49 -3.49
N PRO A 56 -8.31 2.66 -2.98
CA PRO A 56 -9.73 2.95 -2.99
C PRO A 56 -10.28 2.99 -4.42
N PRO A 57 -11.41 2.33 -4.72
CA PRO A 57 -12.03 2.39 -6.05
C PRO A 57 -12.32 3.83 -6.52
N GLU A 58 -12.61 4.73 -5.59
CA GLU A 58 -12.80 6.16 -5.86
C GLU A 58 -11.54 6.80 -6.49
N VAL A 59 -10.34 6.38 -6.06
CA VAL A 59 -9.07 6.86 -6.64
C VAL A 59 -8.89 6.32 -8.05
N ALA A 60 -9.18 5.04 -8.27
CA ALA A 60 -9.13 4.42 -9.60
C ALA A 60 -10.14 5.06 -10.60
N GLN A 61 -11.21 5.68 -10.09
CA GLN A 61 -12.22 6.41 -10.88
C GLN A 61 -11.86 7.87 -11.16
N LEU A 62 -10.72 8.36 -10.67
CA LEU A 62 -10.31 9.74 -10.96
C LEU A 62 -9.92 9.91 -12.43
N PRO A 63 -10.11 11.12 -12.99
CA PRO A 63 -9.73 11.38 -14.36
C PRO A 63 -8.23 11.15 -14.59
N GLY A 64 -7.90 10.49 -15.69
CA GLY A 64 -6.53 10.28 -16.14
C GLY A 64 -5.70 9.28 -15.33
N ILE A 65 -6.29 8.58 -14.35
CA ILE A 65 -5.59 7.52 -13.63
C ILE A 65 -5.41 6.31 -14.56
N ARG A 66 -4.16 6.02 -14.82
CA ARG A 66 -3.70 4.83 -15.55
C ARG A 66 -2.58 4.13 -14.81
N TYR A 67 -1.66 4.90 -14.22
CA TYR A 67 -0.52 4.37 -13.50
C TYR A 67 -0.69 4.59 -12.00
N VAL A 68 -0.16 3.69 -11.19
CA VAL A 68 -0.13 3.83 -9.73
C VAL A 68 1.18 3.24 -9.18
N ILE A 69 1.77 3.95 -8.22
CA ILE A 69 2.89 3.50 -7.42
C ILE A 69 2.35 2.98 -6.09
N THR A 70 2.69 1.75 -5.73
CA THR A 70 2.19 1.06 -4.53
C THR A 70 3.33 0.60 -3.64
N CYS A 71 3.01 0.19 -2.42
CA CYS A 71 3.96 -0.37 -1.47
C CYS A 71 5.20 0.50 -1.26
N ASN A 72 5.02 1.84 -1.12
CA ASN A 72 6.10 2.83 -0.95
C ASN A 72 7.08 2.93 -2.13
N GLY A 73 6.73 2.44 -3.32
CA GLY A 73 7.61 2.39 -4.49
C GLY A 73 8.02 0.98 -4.90
N ALA A 74 7.66 -0.05 -4.12
CA ALA A 74 8.03 -1.43 -4.45
C ALA A 74 7.37 -1.95 -5.73
N ALA A 75 6.22 -1.40 -6.13
CA ALA A 75 5.60 -1.77 -7.39
C ALA A 75 4.98 -0.57 -8.12
N VAL A 76 5.09 -0.58 -9.44
CA VAL A 76 4.42 0.36 -10.36
C VAL A 76 3.52 -0.45 -11.29
N TRP A 77 2.26 -0.04 -11.39
CA TRP A 77 1.24 -0.74 -12.16
C TRP A 77 0.69 0.12 -13.28
N ASP A 78 0.55 -0.46 -14.47
CA ASP A 78 -0.35 0.05 -15.52
C ASP A 78 -1.72 -0.63 -15.33
N LEU A 79 -2.72 0.15 -15.01
CA LEU A 79 -4.09 -0.31 -14.79
C LEU A 79 -4.89 -0.47 -16.09
N GLY A 80 -4.30 -0.06 -17.23
CA GLY A 80 -4.94 -0.14 -18.53
C GLY A 80 -6.13 0.80 -18.71
N ALA A 81 -7.08 0.37 -19.53
CA ALA A 81 -8.28 1.15 -19.87
C ALA A 81 -9.41 1.04 -18.82
N ASP A 82 -9.34 0.06 -17.92
CA ASP A 82 -10.29 -0.14 -16.82
C ASP A 82 -9.55 -0.20 -15.48
N PRO A 83 -9.16 0.96 -14.90
CA PRO A 83 -8.43 1.01 -13.63
C PRO A 83 -9.20 0.40 -12.47
N VAL A 84 -10.53 0.52 -12.46
CA VAL A 84 -11.38 -0.03 -11.40
C VAL A 84 -11.37 -1.55 -11.44
N GLY A 85 -11.58 -2.15 -12.61
CA GLY A 85 -11.49 -3.60 -12.80
C GLY A 85 -10.10 -4.15 -12.49
N ALA A 86 -9.04 -3.40 -12.83
CA ALA A 86 -7.66 -3.76 -12.49
C ALA A 86 -7.44 -3.84 -10.97
N VAL A 87 -7.94 -2.87 -10.20
CA VAL A 87 -7.87 -2.88 -8.73
C VAL A 87 -8.67 -4.05 -8.16
N TYR A 88 -9.92 -4.23 -8.60
CA TYR A 88 -10.75 -5.33 -8.13
C TYR A 88 -10.18 -6.71 -8.47
N SER A 89 -9.37 -6.84 -9.53
CA SER A 89 -8.73 -8.11 -9.88
C SER A 89 -7.81 -8.64 -8.78
N ARG A 90 -7.36 -7.78 -7.86
CA ARG A 90 -6.51 -8.12 -6.71
C ARG A 90 -7.28 -8.34 -5.41
N TYR A 91 -8.61 -8.34 -5.44
CA TYR A 91 -9.41 -8.72 -4.26
C TYR A 91 -9.51 -10.24 -4.14
N SER A 92 -9.46 -10.77 -2.93
CA SER A 92 -9.52 -12.22 -2.67
C SER A 92 -10.84 -12.86 -3.12
N ASN A 93 -11.93 -12.08 -3.17
CA ASN A 93 -13.27 -12.51 -3.57
C ASN A 93 -13.67 -12.07 -4.99
N ALA A 94 -12.74 -11.56 -5.80
CA ALA A 94 -13.01 -10.88 -7.08
C ALA A 94 -13.37 -11.80 -8.26
N LYS A 95 -13.80 -13.04 -8.02
CA LYS A 95 -14.07 -14.00 -9.13
C LYS A 95 -15.00 -13.45 -10.23
N GLU A 96 -15.90 -12.54 -9.87
CA GLU A 96 -16.91 -11.97 -10.78
C GLU A 96 -16.53 -10.60 -11.37
N HIS A 97 -15.46 -9.96 -10.89
CA HIS A 97 -15.09 -8.58 -11.26
C HIS A 97 -13.76 -8.46 -12.01
N ARG A 98 -13.20 -9.56 -12.51
CA ARG A 98 -11.93 -9.54 -13.27
C ARG A 98 -12.16 -9.07 -14.71
N THR A 99 -12.48 -7.78 -14.87
CA THR A 99 -12.68 -7.17 -16.19
C THR A 99 -11.39 -6.65 -16.81
N SER A 100 -10.35 -6.46 -15.99
CA SER A 100 -9.03 -6.00 -16.42
C SER A 100 -7.93 -6.65 -15.60
N THR A 101 -6.75 -6.85 -16.20
CA THR A 101 -5.56 -7.34 -15.50
C THR A 101 -4.50 -6.24 -15.53
N PRO A 102 -4.06 -5.72 -14.37
CA PRO A 102 -3.00 -4.73 -14.33
C PRO A 102 -1.67 -5.36 -14.74
N VAL A 103 -0.81 -4.55 -15.39
CA VAL A 103 0.54 -4.94 -15.75
C VAL A 103 1.51 -4.31 -14.76
N CYS A 104 2.33 -5.14 -14.11
CA CYS A 104 3.41 -4.64 -13.26
C CYS A 104 4.56 -4.15 -14.15
N LEU A 105 4.88 -2.86 -14.09
CA LEU A 105 5.94 -2.22 -14.86
C LEU A 105 7.27 -2.21 -14.12
N LEU A 106 7.23 -2.09 -12.79
CA LEU A 106 8.37 -2.16 -11.88
C LEU A 106 7.98 -3.02 -10.68
N HIS A 107 8.86 -3.94 -10.28
CA HIS A 107 8.65 -4.80 -9.14
C HIS A 107 9.94 -4.96 -8.34
N SER A 108 10.11 -4.15 -7.30
CA SER A 108 11.26 -4.17 -6.40
C SER A 108 10.96 -5.03 -5.18
N LEU A 109 11.22 -6.32 -5.31
CA LEU A 109 10.94 -7.32 -4.26
C LEU A 109 12.09 -7.39 -3.26
N MET A 110 11.77 -7.74 -2.02
CA MET A 110 12.81 -8.09 -1.04
C MET A 110 13.56 -9.34 -1.48
N PRO A 111 14.90 -9.37 -1.34
CA PRO A 111 15.65 -10.63 -1.43
C PRO A 111 15.08 -11.65 -0.45
N VAL A 112 15.06 -12.93 -0.83
CA VAL A 112 14.39 -14.02 -0.08
C VAL A 112 14.84 -14.07 1.39
N GLU A 113 16.14 -14.01 1.63
CA GLU A 113 16.68 -14.08 3.01
C GLU A 113 16.33 -12.81 3.81
N THR A 114 16.42 -11.63 3.19
CA THR A 114 15.97 -10.37 3.79
C THR A 114 14.49 -10.43 4.17
N ALA A 115 13.63 -10.95 3.28
CA ALA A 115 12.19 -11.10 3.53
C ALA A 115 11.92 -12.06 4.71
N ARG A 116 12.67 -13.15 4.81
CA ARG A 116 12.57 -14.12 5.92
C ARG A 116 13.01 -13.51 7.26
N GLU A 117 14.15 -12.80 7.27
CA GLU A 117 14.65 -12.14 8.48
C GLU A 117 13.69 -11.04 8.94
N ALA A 118 13.24 -10.17 8.02
CA ALA A 118 12.26 -9.13 8.33
C ALA A 118 10.94 -9.71 8.84
N PHE A 119 10.45 -10.81 8.24
CA PHE A 119 9.24 -11.49 8.69
C PHE A 119 9.41 -12.07 10.10
N ALA A 120 10.54 -12.69 10.43
CA ALA A 120 10.80 -13.21 11.77
C ALA A 120 10.78 -12.10 12.83
N VAL A 121 11.27 -10.89 12.50
CA VAL A 121 11.12 -9.71 13.37
C VAL A 121 9.64 -9.34 13.52
N CYS A 122 8.87 -9.31 12.43
CA CYS A 122 7.43 -9.01 12.47
C CYS A 122 6.67 -9.98 13.38
N GLU A 123 6.87 -11.30 13.20
CA GLU A 123 6.22 -12.35 14.00
C GLU A 123 6.50 -12.17 15.50
N SER A 124 7.75 -11.91 15.84
CA SER A 124 8.17 -11.74 17.23
C SER A 124 7.60 -10.49 17.91
N CYS A 125 6.99 -9.57 17.15
CA CYS A 125 6.28 -8.43 17.71
C CYS A 125 4.90 -8.78 18.24
N HIS A 126 4.31 -9.93 17.87
CA HIS A 126 2.95 -10.35 18.24
C HIS A 126 1.90 -9.27 18.00
N ALA A 127 2.08 -8.48 16.94
CA ALA A 127 1.24 -7.34 16.56
C ALA A 127 0.49 -7.63 15.25
N ASP A 128 -0.38 -6.71 14.80
CA ASP A 128 -1.14 -6.89 13.56
C ASP A 128 -0.21 -6.81 12.35
N LEU A 129 0.05 -7.94 11.72
CA LEU A 129 0.92 -8.10 10.56
C LEU A 129 0.14 -8.04 9.25
N ARG A 130 0.67 -7.29 8.30
CA ARG A 130 0.23 -7.25 6.91
C ARG A 130 1.40 -7.60 6.01
N ILE A 131 1.16 -8.52 5.07
CA ILE A 131 2.13 -8.95 4.07
C ILE A 131 1.60 -8.50 2.71
N PHE A 132 2.40 -7.76 1.94
CA PHE A 132 2.04 -7.31 0.61
C PHE A 132 2.88 -8.04 -0.43
N SER A 133 2.19 -8.64 -1.39
CA SER A 133 2.79 -9.55 -2.37
C SER A 133 1.98 -9.54 -3.65
N ASP A 134 2.62 -9.26 -4.79
CA ASP A 134 2.00 -9.20 -6.13
C ASP A 134 0.73 -8.33 -6.17
N GLY A 135 0.77 -7.18 -5.50
CA GLY A 135 -0.36 -6.26 -5.38
C GLY A 135 -1.49 -6.74 -4.46
N TYR A 136 -1.37 -7.93 -3.86
CA TYR A 136 -2.31 -8.43 -2.86
C TYR A 136 -1.92 -7.98 -1.44
N ALA A 137 -2.93 -7.92 -0.56
CA ALA A 137 -2.76 -7.76 0.87
C ALA A 137 -3.09 -9.09 1.55
N CYS A 138 -2.15 -9.63 2.30
CA CYS A 138 -2.31 -10.87 3.07
C CYS A 138 -2.23 -10.57 4.57
N THR A 139 -2.98 -11.31 5.36
CA THR A 139 -2.98 -11.23 6.83
C THR A 139 -3.44 -12.56 7.41
N ASP A 140 -3.32 -12.75 8.72
CA ASP A 140 -3.80 -13.94 9.42
C ASP A 140 -4.97 -13.62 10.38
N ALA A 141 -5.55 -14.67 10.94
CA ALA A 141 -6.69 -14.54 11.87
C ALA A 141 -6.31 -13.81 13.17
N HIS A 142 -5.07 -13.95 13.65
CA HIS A 142 -4.58 -13.24 14.83
C HIS A 142 -4.53 -11.73 14.58
N SER A 143 -3.92 -11.32 13.47
CA SER A 143 -3.83 -9.92 13.04
C SER A 143 -5.21 -9.28 12.82
N ILE A 144 -6.17 -10.05 12.27
CA ILE A 144 -7.55 -9.59 12.13
C ILE A 144 -8.18 -9.32 13.49
N ALA A 145 -8.00 -10.22 14.46
CA ALA A 145 -8.54 -10.05 15.81
C ALA A 145 -7.96 -8.80 16.49
N LEU A 146 -6.65 -8.56 16.37
CA LEU A 146 -5.99 -7.35 16.87
C LEU A 146 -6.51 -6.08 16.20
N ALA A 147 -6.69 -6.10 14.88
CA ALA A 147 -7.24 -4.96 14.14
C ALA A 147 -8.68 -4.64 14.57
N ALA A 148 -9.51 -5.67 14.79
CA ALA A 148 -10.88 -5.52 15.26
C ALA A 148 -10.92 -4.95 16.69
N ALA A 149 -10.05 -5.41 17.59
CA ALA A 149 -9.94 -4.89 18.94
C ALA A 149 -9.55 -3.39 18.94
N ARG A 150 -8.58 -2.98 18.10
CA ARG A 150 -8.21 -1.55 17.94
C ARG A 150 -9.35 -0.70 17.37
N ALA A 151 -10.11 -1.23 16.42
CA ALA A 151 -11.26 -0.53 15.85
C ALA A 151 -12.36 -0.30 16.89
N ALA A 152 -12.62 -1.29 17.76
CA ALA A 152 -13.61 -1.19 18.82
C ALA A 152 -13.27 -0.16 19.90
N GLN A 153 -11.97 0.14 20.11
CA GLN A 153 -11.51 1.16 21.06
C GLN A 153 -11.61 2.60 20.50
N LYS A 154 -11.67 2.75 19.18
CA LYS A 154 -11.93 4.03 18.54
C LYS A 154 -13.45 4.14 18.35
N ASP A 155 -14.04 5.15 18.99
CA ASP A 155 -15.45 5.54 18.82
C ASP A 155 -15.70 6.12 17.41
N SER A 156 -15.17 5.46 16.40
CA SER A 156 -15.22 5.89 15.00
C SER A 156 -16.13 4.95 14.22
N THR A 157 -17.15 5.52 13.59
CA THR A 157 -17.99 4.93 12.53
C THR A 157 -17.17 4.35 11.34
N GLU A 158 -15.85 4.45 11.38
CA GLU A 158 -14.88 3.93 10.43
C GLU A 158 -14.26 2.58 10.83
N ALA A 159 -14.97 1.75 11.57
CA ALA A 159 -14.59 0.34 11.70
C ALA A 159 -14.70 -0.29 10.31
N ARG A 160 -13.63 -0.12 9.48
CA ARG A 160 -13.48 -0.83 8.22
C ARG A 160 -13.67 -2.31 8.52
N GLN A 161 -14.68 -2.90 7.92
CA GLN A 161 -14.95 -4.33 8.06
C GLN A 161 -13.67 -5.07 7.67
N PRO A 162 -13.10 -5.92 8.53
CA PRO A 162 -11.82 -6.58 8.26
C PRO A 162 -11.86 -7.50 7.04
N ASN A 163 -13.02 -7.71 6.43
CA ASN A 163 -13.22 -8.70 5.37
C ASN A 163 -14.07 -8.18 4.20
N ASP A 164 -13.68 -7.04 3.64
CA ASP A 164 -14.30 -6.50 2.42
C ASP A 164 -13.70 -7.10 1.11
N GLY A 165 -12.97 -8.19 1.22
CA GLY A 165 -12.32 -8.86 0.09
C GLY A 165 -10.95 -8.30 -0.28
N ARG A 166 -10.50 -7.21 0.34
CA ARG A 166 -9.17 -6.62 0.09
C ARG A 166 -8.02 -7.41 0.68
N PHE A 167 -8.29 -8.29 1.65
CA PHE A 167 -7.28 -9.11 2.28
C PHE A 167 -7.48 -10.59 1.97
N THR A 168 -6.39 -11.27 1.65
CA THR A 168 -6.31 -12.71 1.66
C THR A 168 -5.98 -13.17 3.08
N ILE A 169 -6.88 -13.95 3.68
CA ILE A 169 -6.69 -14.45 5.04
C ILE A 169 -5.88 -15.74 4.96
N LEU A 170 -4.68 -15.70 5.51
CA LEU A 170 -3.78 -16.83 5.59
C LEU A 170 -4.16 -17.71 6.79
N ARG A 171 -4.11 -19.02 6.61
CA ARG A 171 -4.27 -19.97 7.71
C ARG A 171 -3.07 -19.90 8.66
N ASP A 172 -1.88 -19.77 8.10
CA ASP A 172 -0.59 -19.71 8.79
C ASP A 172 0.34 -18.82 7.96
N ALA A 173 0.72 -17.67 8.52
CA ALA A 173 1.57 -16.71 7.85
C ALA A 173 2.99 -17.23 7.67
N ALA A 174 3.53 -18.00 8.64
CA ALA A 174 4.88 -18.56 8.57
C ALA A 174 4.96 -19.67 7.51
N GLU A 175 3.96 -20.55 7.44
CA GLU A 175 3.88 -21.55 6.38
C GLU A 175 3.78 -20.89 5.01
N TRP A 176 2.98 -19.84 4.88
CA TRP A 176 2.84 -19.10 3.63
C TRP A 176 4.15 -18.42 3.23
N MET A 177 4.83 -17.74 4.17
CA MET A 177 6.13 -17.10 3.95
C MET A 177 7.23 -18.10 3.54
N SER A 178 7.23 -19.30 4.09
CA SER A 178 8.22 -20.33 3.72
C SER A 178 8.22 -20.65 2.22
N ARG A 179 7.06 -20.47 1.57
CA ARG A 179 6.85 -20.77 0.14
C ARG A 179 6.86 -19.55 -0.76
N ASN A 180 6.63 -18.32 -0.21
CA ASN A 180 6.37 -17.11 -0.99
C ASN A 180 7.34 -15.96 -0.68
N ALA A 181 8.41 -16.18 0.09
CA ALA A 181 9.37 -15.14 0.47
C ALA A 181 10.03 -14.42 -0.74
N PHE A 182 9.99 -15.02 -1.91
CA PHE A 182 10.51 -14.45 -3.16
C PHE A 182 9.61 -13.36 -3.78
N ALA A 183 8.39 -13.16 -3.27
CA ALA A 183 7.39 -12.26 -3.85
C ALA A 183 6.97 -11.13 -2.91
N ILE A 184 7.78 -10.77 -1.92
CA ILE A 184 7.42 -9.79 -0.90
C ILE A 184 7.76 -8.36 -1.37
N GLU A 185 6.72 -7.53 -1.52
CA GLU A 185 6.80 -6.11 -1.79
C GLU A 185 7.05 -5.30 -0.52
N LYS A 186 6.28 -5.61 0.54
CA LYS A 186 6.33 -4.90 1.81
C LYS A 186 5.78 -5.75 2.96
N LEU A 187 6.35 -5.59 4.14
CA LEU A 187 5.78 -6.02 5.41
C LEU A 187 5.35 -4.77 6.19
N CYS A 188 4.24 -4.86 6.90
CA CYS A 188 3.75 -3.77 7.74
C CYS A 188 3.21 -4.33 9.06
N VAL A 189 3.67 -3.78 10.18
CA VAL A 189 3.22 -4.16 11.52
C VAL A 189 2.54 -2.98 12.18
N PHE A 190 1.34 -3.20 12.73
CA PHE A 190 0.60 -2.20 13.48
C PHE A 190 0.55 -2.56 14.96
N PHE A 191 0.98 -1.64 15.79
CA PHE A 191 1.05 -1.77 17.23
C PHE A 191 -0.14 -1.10 17.93
N GLU A 192 -0.42 -1.50 19.17
CA GLU A 192 -1.46 -0.87 19.97
C GLU A 192 -1.05 0.52 20.47
N ASP A 193 0.24 0.70 20.79
CA ASP A 193 0.75 1.99 21.20
C ASP A 193 2.10 2.37 20.53
N PRO A 194 2.44 3.67 20.49
CA PRO A 194 3.67 4.15 19.87
C PRO A 194 4.95 3.66 20.55
N GLN A 195 4.91 3.32 21.84
CA GLN A 195 6.10 2.88 22.57
C GLN A 195 6.51 1.48 22.13
N GLN A 196 5.53 0.60 21.85
CA GLN A 196 5.78 -0.73 21.29
C GLN A 196 6.43 -0.62 19.90
N ALA A 197 5.92 0.27 19.05
CA ALA A 197 6.51 0.52 17.74
C ALA A 197 7.95 1.04 17.86
N ALA A 198 8.19 2.03 18.72
CA ALA A 198 9.52 2.59 18.97
C ALA A 198 10.50 1.54 19.52
N ALA A 199 10.06 0.65 20.41
CA ALA A 199 10.87 -0.44 20.94
C ALA A 199 11.22 -1.50 19.89
N ALA A 200 10.38 -1.69 18.88
CA ALA A 200 10.61 -2.65 17.80
C ALA A 200 11.57 -2.12 16.71
N LEU A 201 11.62 -0.81 16.47
CA LEU A 201 12.40 -0.18 15.40
C LEU A 201 13.87 -0.63 15.32
N PRO A 202 14.65 -0.68 16.41
CA PRO A 202 16.06 -1.09 16.33
C PRO A 202 16.24 -2.51 15.77
N ARG A 203 15.25 -3.37 15.97
CA ARG A 203 15.27 -4.75 15.45
C ARG A 203 15.04 -4.80 13.95
N PHE A 204 14.17 -3.94 13.42
CA PHE A 204 13.97 -3.80 11.98
C PHE A 204 15.17 -3.18 11.30
N TYR A 205 15.79 -2.13 11.90
CA TYR A 205 17.00 -1.53 11.34
C TYR A 205 18.21 -2.49 11.36
N ALA A 206 18.20 -3.53 12.20
CA ALA A 206 19.25 -4.54 12.24
C ALA A 206 19.16 -5.56 11.11
N VAL A 207 18.03 -5.64 10.39
CA VAL A 207 17.88 -6.53 9.22
C VAL A 207 18.62 -5.92 8.04
N PRO A 208 19.57 -6.62 7.42
CA PRO A 208 20.30 -6.07 6.28
C PRO A 208 19.43 -6.03 5.02
N GLY A 209 19.60 -4.99 4.21
CA GLY A 209 18.94 -4.90 2.91
C GLY A 209 17.48 -4.46 2.98
N VAL A 210 17.04 -3.83 4.06
CA VAL A 210 15.71 -3.24 4.19
C VAL A 210 15.74 -1.72 4.22
N GLU A 211 14.64 -1.11 3.77
CA GLU A 211 14.24 0.24 4.10
C GLU A 211 13.12 0.19 5.13
N VAL A 212 13.22 1.00 6.20
CA VAL A 212 12.26 1.02 7.31
C VAL A 212 11.65 2.40 7.43
N VAL A 213 10.33 2.49 7.31
CA VAL A 213 9.60 3.75 7.45
C VAL A 213 8.45 3.60 8.45
N GLN A 214 8.02 4.74 9.01
CA GLN A 214 6.83 4.83 9.84
C GLN A 214 5.82 5.76 9.16
N GLY A 215 4.72 5.23 8.67
CA GLY A 215 3.59 6.01 8.16
C GLY A 215 2.76 6.63 9.28
N SER A 216 2.89 6.11 10.52
CA SER A 216 2.29 6.63 11.73
C SER A 216 3.14 6.24 12.96
N PRO A 217 2.95 6.89 14.13
CA PRO A 217 3.67 6.49 15.35
C PRO A 217 3.39 5.04 15.81
N LYS A 218 2.38 4.40 15.26
CA LYS A 218 1.93 3.05 15.66
C LYS A 218 2.21 1.98 14.61
N ASN A 219 2.94 2.27 13.54
CA ASN A 219 3.29 1.26 12.56
C ASN A 219 4.77 1.26 12.22
N VAL A 220 5.23 0.14 11.71
CA VAL A 220 6.54 -0.02 11.06
C VAL A 220 6.29 -0.69 9.72
N GLU A 221 6.84 -0.10 8.67
CA GLU A 221 6.76 -0.59 7.29
C GLU A 221 8.16 -0.93 6.80
N VAL A 222 8.30 -2.07 6.16
CA VAL A 222 9.58 -2.61 5.72
C VAL A 222 9.48 -2.99 4.26
N THR A 223 10.37 -2.43 3.44
CA THR A 223 10.55 -2.73 2.01
C THR A 223 11.99 -3.14 1.73
N ALA A 224 12.33 -3.52 0.52
CA ALA A 224 13.72 -3.69 0.12
C ALA A 224 14.48 -2.35 0.21
N ALA A 225 15.76 -2.41 0.50
CA ALA A 225 16.62 -1.22 0.55
C ALA A 225 16.58 -0.43 -0.77
N GLY A 226 16.54 0.90 -0.67
CA GLY A 226 16.47 1.82 -1.81
C GLY A 226 15.08 1.91 -2.46
N VAL A 227 14.06 1.26 -1.90
CA VAL A 227 12.69 1.39 -2.38
C VAL A 227 12.06 2.65 -1.81
N ASP A 228 11.77 3.61 -2.68
CA ASP A 228 10.98 4.79 -2.35
C ASP A 228 10.11 5.26 -3.51
N LYS A 229 9.14 6.15 -3.22
CA LYS A 229 8.17 6.62 -4.22
C LYS A 229 8.82 7.48 -5.30
N GLY A 230 9.95 8.12 -5.02
CA GLY A 230 10.67 8.99 -5.96
C GLY A 230 11.43 8.17 -6.99
N GLU A 231 12.14 7.12 -6.55
CA GLU A 231 12.84 6.20 -7.44
C GLU A 231 11.89 5.41 -8.35
N ALA A 232 10.64 5.24 -7.93
CA ALA A 232 9.60 4.55 -8.70
C ALA A 232 8.93 5.44 -9.77
N LEU A 233 9.23 6.75 -9.81
CA LEU A 233 8.70 7.71 -10.79
C LEU A 233 9.53 7.77 -12.06
#